data_556fc6c71cf0b8b96424bbd178b4bda1
#
_entry.id   556fc6c71cf0b8b96424bbd178b4bda1
#
_cell.length_a   1.000
_cell.length_b   1.000
_cell.length_c   1.000
_cell.angle_alpha   90.00
_cell.angle_beta   90.00
_cell.angle_gamma   90.00
#
_symmetry.space_group_name_H-M   'P 1'
#
loop_
_entity.id
_entity.type
_entity.pdbx_description
1 polymer ?
#
loop_
_entity_poly.entity_id
_entity_poly.type
_entity_poly.pdbx_seq_one_letter_code
_entity_poly.pdbx_strand_id
1 'polypeptide(L)'
;NNYIHDNYNGYFEAEEPPNTNCYDTMGLCIYNCGLLMSKTVDYFLSPMSPWAYLGHEPLQALIDKFNATVNVIPIDPVKLFAATGGVPVAQRPIQRQKYRLAELKRWKSFLGSPIIIEPAHFPYNPALVNLVVVATVNEYGAQKAMELTLCLMKGCWVEDRNMGLTEEVKKSIESCDLNSDDLLELASNDQTSKDLEKNTQHAIDAGVFGAPTYIINGELYWGQDRL
;
A
#
# COMPACT_ATOMS: atom_id res chain seq x y z
N ASN A 1 -22.58 26.47 15.61
CA ASN A 1 -21.93 25.16 15.47
C ASN A 1 -21.95 24.69 14.01
N ASN A 2 -21.61 25.59 13.07
CA ASN A 2 -21.55 25.31 11.62
C ASN A 2 -20.21 25.86 11.09
N TYR A 3 -19.07 25.25 11.45
CA TYR A 3 -17.77 25.76 11.01
C TYR A 3 -16.83 24.69 10.44
N ILE A 4 -17.30 23.50 10.06
CA ILE A 4 -16.42 22.43 9.53
C ILE A 4 -16.79 21.93 8.13
N HIS A 5 -17.86 22.44 7.48
CA HIS A 5 -18.31 21.85 6.21
C HIS A 5 -17.91 22.59 4.93
N ASP A 6 -17.28 23.77 4.98
CA ASP A 6 -17.14 24.61 3.79
C ASP A 6 -15.72 24.77 3.20
N ASN A 7 -14.71 24.02 3.68
CA ASN A 7 -13.32 24.23 3.24
C ASN A 7 -12.68 23.09 2.44
N TYR A 8 -13.42 22.07 1.98
CA TYR A 8 -12.82 20.98 1.19
C TYR A 8 -13.25 20.94 -0.29
N ASN A 9 -14.04 21.89 -0.78
CA ASN A 9 -14.45 21.94 -2.17
C ASN A 9 -13.60 22.83 -3.09
N GLY A 10 -12.42 23.27 -2.65
CA GLY A 10 -11.61 24.26 -3.37
C GLY A 10 -10.39 23.77 -4.15
N TYR A 11 -10.12 22.47 -4.22
CA TYR A 11 -8.88 21.98 -4.82
C TYR A 11 -9.10 20.82 -5.78
N PHE A 12 -9.85 20.94 -6.81
CA PHE A 12 -9.76 20.13 -8.05
C PHE A 12 -10.85 20.57 -9.03
N GLU A 13 -10.82 21.83 -9.45
CA GLU A 13 -11.29 22.15 -10.78
C GLU A 13 -10.16 21.81 -11.74
N ALA A 14 -10.27 20.66 -12.39
CA ALA A 14 -9.43 20.34 -13.54
C ALA A 14 -9.88 21.32 -14.63
N GLU A 15 -9.03 22.29 -14.99
CA GLU A 15 -9.21 23.11 -16.18
C GLU A 15 -9.35 22.16 -17.38
N GLU A 16 -10.48 22.26 -18.09
CA GLU A 16 -10.64 21.62 -19.39
C GLU A 16 -9.52 22.13 -20.31
N PRO A 17 -8.86 21.26 -21.07
CA PRO A 17 -7.83 21.70 -22.00
C PRO A 17 -8.47 22.63 -23.04
N PRO A 18 -7.80 23.71 -23.44
CA PRO A 18 -8.34 24.65 -24.41
C PRO A 18 -8.64 23.92 -25.72
N ASN A 19 -9.86 24.11 -26.19
CA ASN A 19 -10.31 23.62 -27.49
C ASN A 19 -9.60 24.41 -28.59
N THR A 20 -8.43 23.98 -28.99
CA THR A 20 -7.68 24.55 -30.12
C THR A 20 -7.93 23.72 -31.37
N ASN A 21 -8.97 24.09 -32.12
CA ASN A 21 -9.07 23.78 -33.55
C ASN A 21 -8.00 24.59 -34.29
N CYS A 22 -6.80 24.09 -34.40
CA CYS A 22 -5.80 24.58 -35.36
C CYS A 22 -5.88 23.75 -36.62
N TYR A 23 -6.58 24.23 -37.62
CA TYR A 23 -6.42 23.76 -38.99
C TYR A 23 -5.20 24.48 -39.58
N ASP A 24 -4.11 23.77 -39.79
CA ASP A 24 -2.98 24.26 -40.58
C ASP A 24 -3.13 23.72 -42.00
N THR A 25 -2.83 24.58 -42.97
CA THR A 25 -3.10 24.44 -44.41
C THR A 25 -2.19 23.48 -45.16
N MET A 26 -1.55 22.55 -44.46
CA MET A 26 -0.68 21.51 -45.06
C MET A 26 -1.03 20.09 -44.63
N GLY A 27 -2.26 19.65 -44.69
CA GLY A 27 -2.63 18.22 -44.83
C GLY A 27 -1.89 17.17 -44.00
N LEU A 28 -1.07 17.52 -43.03
CA LEU A 28 -0.47 16.59 -42.07
C LEU A 28 -1.35 16.51 -40.83
N CYS A 29 -2.14 15.46 -40.77
CA CYS A 29 -2.81 15.05 -39.54
C CYS A 29 -1.74 14.67 -38.53
N ILE A 30 -1.24 15.65 -37.75
CA ILE A 30 -0.44 15.36 -36.58
C ILE A 30 -1.43 14.76 -35.59
N TYR A 31 -1.55 13.43 -35.60
CA TYR A 31 -2.08 12.73 -34.44
C TYR A 31 -1.21 13.16 -33.27
N ASN A 32 -1.77 14.06 -32.45
CA ASN A 32 -1.25 14.34 -31.14
C ASN A 32 -1.42 13.02 -30.33
N CYS A 33 -0.47 12.10 -30.57
CA CYS A 33 -0.27 10.95 -29.74
C CYS A 33 0.25 11.53 -28.42
N GLY A 34 -0.69 12.09 -27.61
CA GLY A 34 -0.44 12.31 -26.22
C GLY A 34 0.01 10.96 -25.70
N LEU A 35 1.32 10.79 -25.58
CA LEU A 35 1.84 9.72 -24.75
C LEU A 35 1.07 9.85 -23.43
N LEU A 36 0.11 8.96 -23.22
CA LEU A 36 -0.44 8.69 -21.92
C LEU A 36 0.78 8.28 -21.08
N MET A 37 1.37 9.27 -20.41
CA MET A 37 2.40 9.00 -19.42
C MET A 37 1.73 8.08 -18.42
N SER A 38 2.07 6.80 -18.46
CA SER A 38 1.60 5.80 -17.52
C SER A 38 1.95 6.32 -16.13
N LYS A 39 0.92 6.70 -15.38
CA LYS A 39 1.11 7.15 -14.01
C LYS A 39 1.50 5.94 -13.19
N THR A 40 2.75 5.90 -12.76
CA THR A 40 3.26 4.81 -11.93
C THR A 40 3.25 5.25 -10.47
N VAL A 41 2.73 4.40 -9.60
CA VAL A 41 2.71 4.58 -8.16
C VAL A 41 3.64 3.55 -7.53
N ASP A 42 4.68 3.98 -6.86
CA ASP A 42 5.48 3.10 -6.00
C ASP A 42 4.78 3.00 -4.64
N TYR A 43 4.32 1.80 -4.31
CA TYR A 43 3.56 1.51 -3.09
C TYR A 43 4.43 0.74 -2.09
N PHE A 44 5.00 1.45 -1.11
CA PHE A 44 5.79 0.89 -0.01
C PHE A 44 4.87 0.47 1.13
N LEU A 45 4.89 -0.82 1.46
CA LEU A 45 3.96 -1.38 2.43
C LEU A 45 4.57 -2.51 3.28
N SER A 46 3.88 -2.80 4.38
CA SER A 46 3.97 -4.08 5.08
C SER A 46 2.55 -4.54 5.45
N PRO A 47 2.17 -5.80 5.18
CA PRO A 47 0.83 -6.33 5.50
C PRO A 47 0.46 -6.24 6.99
N MET A 48 1.45 -6.12 7.87
CA MET A 48 1.20 -5.90 9.30
C MET A 48 0.63 -4.51 9.62
N SER A 49 0.69 -3.53 8.68
CA SER A 49 0.24 -2.17 8.94
C SER A 49 -1.28 -2.02 8.83
N PRO A 50 -1.99 -1.55 9.88
CA PRO A 50 -3.42 -1.24 9.79
C PRO A 50 -3.71 -0.09 8.84
N TRP A 51 -2.75 0.84 8.71
CA TRP A 51 -2.86 1.96 7.79
C TRP A 51 -2.72 1.52 6.34
N ALA A 52 -1.85 0.52 6.07
CA ALA A 52 -1.78 -0.11 4.75
C ALA A 52 -3.09 -0.82 4.43
N TYR A 53 -3.70 -1.54 5.39
CA TYR A 53 -5.00 -2.17 5.21
C TYR A 53 -6.10 -1.15 4.85
N LEU A 54 -6.20 -0.06 5.62
CA LEU A 54 -7.22 0.98 5.40
C LEU A 54 -7.05 1.74 4.07
N GLY A 55 -5.80 1.87 3.59
CA GLY A 55 -5.50 2.54 2.31
C GLY A 55 -5.51 1.64 1.09
N HIS A 56 -5.58 0.32 1.25
CA HIS A 56 -5.35 -0.61 0.15
C HIS A 56 -6.48 -0.58 -0.89
N GLU A 57 -7.73 -0.72 -0.47
CA GLU A 57 -8.89 -0.65 -1.36
C GLU A 57 -9.08 0.76 -1.98
N PRO A 58 -8.91 1.87 -1.23
CA PRO A 58 -8.86 3.21 -1.82
C PRO A 58 -7.76 3.37 -2.88
N LEU A 59 -6.55 2.85 -2.64
CA LEU A 59 -5.48 2.86 -3.64
C LEU A 59 -5.88 2.08 -4.90
N GLN A 60 -6.44 0.87 -4.75
CA GLN A 60 -6.89 0.08 -5.89
C GLN A 60 -7.93 0.84 -6.72
N ALA A 61 -8.89 1.48 -6.07
CA ALA A 61 -9.90 2.28 -6.76
C ALA A 61 -9.29 3.45 -7.55
N LEU A 62 -8.23 4.08 -7.04
CA LEU A 62 -7.50 5.14 -7.77
C LEU A 62 -6.70 4.57 -8.94
N ILE A 63 -6.03 3.42 -8.76
CA ILE A 63 -5.31 2.72 -9.84
C ILE A 63 -6.27 2.45 -11.00
N ASP A 64 -7.43 1.88 -10.71
CA ASP A 64 -8.44 1.53 -11.71
C ASP A 64 -9.01 2.80 -12.39
N LYS A 65 -9.36 3.81 -11.59
CA LYS A 65 -9.94 5.06 -12.09
C LYS A 65 -9.02 5.80 -13.06
N PHE A 66 -7.72 5.81 -12.77
CA PHE A 66 -6.72 6.55 -13.55
C PHE A 66 -5.92 5.68 -14.50
N ASN A 67 -6.24 4.40 -14.60
CA ASN A 67 -5.47 3.39 -15.36
C ASN A 67 -3.97 3.51 -15.05
N ALA A 68 -3.64 3.58 -13.76
CA ALA A 68 -2.28 3.73 -13.29
C ALA A 68 -1.59 2.36 -13.16
N THR A 69 -0.27 2.34 -13.24
CA THR A 69 0.55 1.19 -12.90
C THR A 69 0.97 1.28 -11.43
N VAL A 70 0.97 0.17 -10.71
CA VAL A 70 1.47 0.11 -9.33
C VAL A 70 2.70 -0.80 -9.25
N ASN A 71 3.75 -0.31 -8.59
CA ASN A 71 4.87 -1.12 -8.14
C ASN A 71 4.62 -1.47 -6.67
N VAL A 72 4.32 -2.72 -6.39
CA VAL A 72 4.12 -3.21 -5.02
C VAL A 72 5.47 -3.49 -4.40
N ILE A 73 5.84 -2.75 -3.36
CA ILE A 73 7.18 -2.76 -2.76
C ILE A 73 7.07 -3.10 -1.26
N PRO A 74 7.04 -4.40 -0.92
CA PRO A 74 7.07 -4.82 0.48
C PRO A 74 8.37 -4.41 1.15
N ILE A 75 8.29 -3.95 2.40
CA ILE A 75 9.44 -3.48 3.18
C ILE A 75 9.52 -4.21 4.53
N ASP A 76 10.72 -4.31 5.09
CA ASP A 76 10.92 -4.72 6.47
C ASP A 76 10.73 -3.50 7.40
N PRO A 77 9.61 -3.43 8.16
CA PRO A 77 9.34 -2.27 9.00
C PRO A 77 10.32 -2.14 10.18
N VAL A 78 10.97 -3.23 10.60
CA VAL A 78 11.95 -3.19 11.70
C VAL A 78 13.23 -2.51 11.22
N LYS A 79 13.75 -2.92 10.06
CA LYS A 79 14.94 -2.30 9.45
C LYS A 79 14.66 -0.83 9.08
N LEU A 80 13.50 -0.56 8.47
CA LEU A 80 13.10 0.80 8.13
C LEU A 80 13.08 1.71 9.37
N PHE A 81 12.41 1.29 10.44
CA PHE A 81 12.32 2.09 11.67
C PHE A 81 13.70 2.33 12.29
N ALA A 82 14.57 1.32 12.31
CA ALA A 82 15.92 1.47 12.84
C ALA A 82 16.73 2.53 12.07
N ALA A 83 16.57 2.60 10.74
CA ALA A 83 17.28 3.54 9.89
C ALA A 83 16.69 4.97 9.92
N THR A 84 15.38 5.11 10.14
CA THR A 84 14.66 6.39 9.96
C THR A 84 14.14 7.00 11.27
N GLY A 85 14.48 6.41 12.43
CA GLY A 85 14.04 6.90 13.74
C GLY A 85 12.59 6.52 14.08
N GLY A 86 12.00 5.58 13.35
CA GLY A 86 10.68 5.04 13.68
C GLY A 86 10.69 4.28 15.01
N VAL A 87 9.56 4.33 15.74
CA VAL A 87 9.43 3.65 17.04
C VAL A 87 8.31 2.62 16.96
N PRO A 88 8.58 1.34 17.28
CA PRO A 88 7.55 0.30 17.38
C PRO A 88 6.41 0.73 18.32
N VAL A 89 5.17 0.33 18.01
CA VAL A 89 3.96 0.82 18.72
C VAL A 89 4.08 0.64 20.23
N ALA A 90 4.53 -0.53 20.70
CA ALA A 90 4.64 -0.83 22.13
C ALA A 90 5.67 0.05 22.87
N GLN A 91 6.64 0.62 22.15
CA GLN A 91 7.69 1.49 22.72
C GLN A 91 7.33 2.98 22.65
N ARG A 92 6.22 3.33 22.00
CA ARG A 92 5.77 4.74 21.91
C ARG A 92 5.22 5.21 23.26
N PRO A 93 5.32 6.52 23.60
CA PRO A 93 4.61 7.10 24.74
C PRO A 93 3.12 6.73 24.72
N ILE A 94 2.55 6.47 25.91
CA ILE A 94 1.16 5.99 26.05
C ILE A 94 0.14 6.93 25.37
N GLN A 95 0.41 8.22 25.34
CA GLN A 95 -0.44 9.21 24.67
C GLN A 95 -0.50 8.93 23.15
N ARG A 96 0.63 8.62 22.53
CA ARG A 96 0.70 8.27 21.09
C ARG A 96 0.04 6.92 20.80
N GLN A 97 0.15 5.94 21.71
CA GLN A 97 -0.55 4.66 21.57
C GLN A 97 -2.07 4.86 21.63
N LYS A 98 -2.57 5.61 22.62
CA LYS A 98 -4.01 5.93 22.76
C LYS A 98 -4.53 6.72 21.55
N TYR A 99 -3.77 7.70 21.08
CA TYR A 99 -4.15 8.48 19.90
C TYR A 99 -4.25 7.61 18.64
N ARG A 100 -3.29 6.70 18.44
CA ARG A 100 -3.35 5.72 17.34
C ARG A 100 -4.67 4.93 17.35
N LEU A 101 -5.09 4.44 18.51
CA LEU A 101 -6.37 3.70 18.63
C LEU A 101 -7.57 4.60 18.32
N ALA A 102 -7.54 5.86 18.78
CA ALA A 102 -8.60 6.83 18.47
C ALA A 102 -8.69 7.10 16.96
N GLU A 103 -7.54 7.27 16.29
CA GLU A 103 -7.49 7.46 14.83
C GLU A 103 -8.01 6.22 14.08
N LEU A 104 -7.61 5.02 14.47
CA LEU A 104 -8.12 3.78 13.85
C LEU A 104 -9.66 3.69 13.99
N LYS A 105 -10.24 4.09 15.14
CA LYS A 105 -11.70 4.13 15.32
C LYS A 105 -12.37 5.16 14.41
N ARG A 106 -11.77 6.34 14.22
CA ARG A 106 -12.29 7.39 13.33
C ARG A 106 -12.28 6.91 11.89
N TRP A 107 -11.16 6.37 11.43
CA TRP A 107 -11.00 5.86 10.06
C TRP A 107 -11.87 4.63 9.80
N LYS A 108 -12.02 3.73 10.78
CA LYS A 108 -13.00 2.63 10.71
C LYS A 108 -14.40 3.15 10.40
N SER A 109 -14.85 4.16 11.15
CA SER A 109 -16.18 4.74 10.95
C SER A 109 -16.30 5.51 9.63
N PHE A 110 -15.28 6.29 9.28
CA PHE A 110 -15.27 7.10 8.04
C PHE A 110 -15.32 6.23 6.79
N LEU A 111 -14.53 5.15 6.74
CA LEU A 111 -14.46 4.24 5.59
C LEU A 111 -15.51 3.11 5.63
N GLY A 112 -16.29 2.99 6.71
CA GLY A 112 -17.17 1.82 6.90
C GLY A 112 -16.41 0.50 6.98
N SER A 113 -15.12 0.53 7.38
CA SER A 113 -14.22 -0.61 7.35
C SER A 113 -14.56 -1.64 8.44
N PRO A 114 -14.50 -2.95 8.18
CA PRO A 114 -14.69 -3.99 9.21
C PRO A 114 -13.48 -4.15 10.14
N ILE A 115 -12.43 -3.32 10.03
CA ILE A 115 -11.18 -3.46 10.78
C ILE A 115 -11.41 -3.71 12.27
N ILE A 116 -10.71 -4.70 12.82
CA ILE A 116 -10.59 -4.94 14.26
C ILE A 116 -9.52 -3.98 14.79
N ILE A 117 -9.87 -3.13 15.77
CA ILE A 117 -8.97 -2.07 16.28
C ILE A 117 -7.81 -2.65 17.08
N GLU A 118 -8.06 -3.70 17.84
CA GLU A 118 -7.07 -4.38 18.68
C GLU A 118 -7.17 -5.90 18.46
N PRO A 119 -6.65 -6.40 17.32
CA PRO A 119 -6.66 -7.84 17.07
C PRO A 119 -5.76 -8.58 18.08
N ALA A 120 -6.17 -9.80 18.45
CA ALA A 120 -5.56 -10.57 19.53
C ALA A 120 -4.08 -10.92 19.25
N HIS A 121 -3.71 -11.04 17.97
CA HIS A 121 -2.40 -11.49 17.53
C HIS A 121 -1.51 -10.36 16.98
N PHE A 122 -1.88 -9.11 17.19
CA PHE A 122 -1.05 -7.97 16.78
C PHE A 122 -0.22 -7.43 17.98
N PRO A 123 1.07 -7.13 17.80
CA PRO A 123 1.89 -7.34 16.61
C PRO A 123 2.36 -8.79 16.46
N TYR A 124 2.48 -9.26 15.24
CA TYR A 124 3.11 -10.52 14.89
C TYR A 124 4.45 -10.29 14.16
N ASN A 125 5.26 -11.35 13.95
CA ASN A 125 6.47 -11.24 13.14
C ASN A 125 6.10 -11.09 11.65
N PRO A 126 6.37 -9.93 10.99
CA PRO A 126 5.94 -9.68 9.62
C PRO A 126 6.84 -10.31 8.55
N ALA A 127 7.92 -10.98 8.91
CA ALA A 127 8.94 -11.47 7.96
C ALA A 127 8.31 -12.36 6.88
N LEU A 128 7.54 -13.38 7.29
CA LEU A 128 6.94 -14.33 6.35
C LEU A 128 5.95 -13.64 5.40
N VAL A 129 5.05 -12.80 5.90
CA VAL A 129 4.05 -12.14 5.05
C VAL A 129 4.71 -11.16 4.07
N ASN A 130 5.78 -10.46 4.47
CA ASN A 130 6.52 -9.60 3.56
C ASN A 130 7.22 -10.41 2.46
N LEU A 131 7.88 -11.53 2.80
CA LEU A 131 8.54 -12.42 1.84
C LEU A 131 7.54 -13.03 0.85
N VAL A 132 6.37 -13.45 1.34
CA VAL A 132 5.29 -13.99 0.49
C VAL A 132 4.82 -12.94 -0.52
N VAL A 133 4.65 -11.68 -0.11
CA VAL A 133 4.29 -10.62 -1.07
C VAL A 133 5.41 -10.35 -2.08
N VAL A 134 6.69 -10.34 -1.67
CA VAL A 134 7.83 -10.22 -2.60
C VAL A 134 7.84 -11.36 -3.61
N ALA A 135 7.70 -12.62 -3.16
CA ALA A 135 7.64 -13.79 -4.03
C ALA A 135 6.47 -13.69 -5.01
N THR A 136 5.32 -13.19 -4.56
CA THR A 136 4.14 -12.99 -5.43
C THR A 136 4.38 -11.91 -6.49
N VAL A 137 5.03 -10.80 -6.13
CA VAL A 137 5.42 -9.77 -7.12
C VAL A 137 6.31 -10.37 -8.20
N ASN A 138 7.32 -11.15 -7.79
CA ASN A 138 8.32 -11.72 -8.70
C ASN A 138 7.71 -12.76 -9.65
N GLU A 139 6.81 -13.61 -9.14
CA GLU A 139 6.26 -14.73 -9.91
C GLU A 139 4.99 -14.38 -10.68
N TYR A 140 4.09 -13.61 -10.08
CA TYR A 140 2.74 -13.37 -10.61
C TYR A 140 2.47 -11.89 -10.96
N GLY A 141 3.40 -11.00 -10.64
CA GLY A 141 3.29 -9.56 -10.91
C GLY A 141 2.45 -8.77 -9.90
N ALA A 142 2.38 -7.47 -10.13
CA ALA A 142 1.85 -6.51 -9.18
C ALA A 142 0.35 -6.70 -8.88
N GLN A 143 -0.47 -7.04 -9.88
CA GLN A 143 -1.91 -7.18 -9.67
C GLN A 143 -2.24 -8.34 -8.72
N LYS A 144 -1.60 -9.50 -8.92
CA LYS A 144 -1.79 -10.66 -8.02
C LYS A 144 -1.21 -10.39 -6.63
N ALA A 145 -0.11 -9.64 -6.57
CA ALA A 145 0.46 -9.22 -5.29
C ALA A 145 -0.46 -8.25 -4.53
N MET A 146 -1.15 -7.33 -5.20
CA MET A 146 -2.19 -6.50 -4.57
C MET A 146 -3.32 -7.36 -3.99
N GLU A 147 -3.85 -8.29 -4.75
CA GLU A 147 -4.91 -9.21 -4.30
C GLU A 147 -4.48 -10.01 -3.05
N LEU A 148 -3.33 -10.69 -3.12
CA LEU A 148 -2.84 -11.48 -1.99
C LEU A 148 -2.51 -10.61 -0.78
N THR A 149 -1.94 -9.42 -0.99
CA THR A 149 -1.66 -8.47 0.10
C THR A 149 -2.92 -8.11 0.87
N LEU A 150 -4.04 -7.88 0.17
CA LEU A 150 -5.32 -7.62 0.82
C LEU A 150 -5.78 -8.83 1.66
N CYS A 151 -5.67 -10.06 1.13
CA CYS A 151 -6.03 -11.29 1.85
C CYS A 151 -5.18 -11.48 3.12
N LEU A 152 -3.86 -11.25 3.04
CA LEU A 152 -2.95 -11.28 4.19
C LEU A 152 -3.33 -10.24 5.25
N MET A 153 -3.64 -9.01 4.83
CA MET A 153 -4.06 -7.95 5.74
C MET A 153 -5.42 -8.25 6.38
N LYS A 154 -6.40 -8.76 5.62
CA LYS A 154 -7.70 -9.20 6.16
C LYS A 154 -7.54 -10.28 7.21
N GLY A 155 -6.61 -11.20 7.02
CA GLY A 155 -6.28 -12.25 8.00
C GLY A 155 -6.06 -11.70 9.40
N CYS A 156 -5.25 -10.65 9.55
CA CYS A 156 -5.03 -9.99 10.83
C CYS A 156 -6.17 -9.01 11.21
N TRP A 157 -6.51 -8.10 10.29
CA TRP A 157 -7.30 -6.92 10.63
C TRP A 157 -8.82 -7.13 10.58
N VAL A 158 -9.29 -8.23 10.03
CA VAL A 158 -10.74 -8.54 9.92
C VAL A 158 -11.08 -9.89 10.56
N GLU A 159 -10.22 -10.89 10.38
CA GLU A 159 -10.48 -12.27 10.76
C GLU A 159 -9.78 -12.67 12.07
N ASP A 160 -9.03 -11.75 12.67
CA ASP A 160 -8.29 -11.93 13.94
C ASP A 160 -7.34 -13.16 13.94
N ARG A 161 -6.77 -13.49 12.77
CA ARG A 161 -5.86 -14.62 12.60
C ARG A 161 -4.43 -14.24 12.99
N ASN A 162 -3.67 -15.21 13.48
CA ASN A 162 -2.24 -15.04 13.78
C ASN A 162 -1.40 -15.16 12.50
N MET A 163 -1.21 -14.05 11.80
CA MET A 163 -0.44 -14.01 10.54
C MET A 163 1.09 -14.22 10.73
N GLY A 164 1.54 -14.47 11.93
CA GLY A 164 2.88 -14.98 12.22
C GLY A 164 3.04 -16.49 12.07
N LEU A 165 1.93 -17.22 11.87
CA LEU A 165 1.92 -18.68 11.69
C LEU A 165 1.78 -19.03 10.21
N THR A 166 2.61 -19.96 9.74
CA THR A 166 2.63 -20.43 8.35
C THR A 166 1.27 -20.93 7.88
N GLU A 167 0.55 -21.69 8.71
CA GLU A 167 -0.76 -22.21 8.37
C GLU A 167 -1.82 -21.14 8.14
N GLU A 168 -1.72 -20.00 8.84
CA GLU A 168 -2.63 -18.88 8.63
C GLU A 168 -2.28 -18.09 7.36
N VAL A 169 -1.00 -18.02 7.02
CA VAL A 169 -0.55 -17.43 5.76
C VAL A 169 -0.98 -18.30 4.57
N LYS A 170 -0.86 -19.65 4.67
CA LYS A 170 -1.34 -20.60 3.66
C LYS A 170 -2.80 -20.36 3.30
N LYS A 171 -3.69 -20.23 4.29
CA LYS A 171 -5.11 -19.95 4.06
C LYS A 171 -5.34 -18.68 3.23
N SER A 172 -4.55 -17.64 3.46
CA SER A 172 -4.64 -16.41 2.66
C SER A 172 -4.13 -16.60 1.24
N ILE A 173 -3.08 -17.38 1.03
CA ILE A 173 -2.56 -17.70 -0.30
C ILE A 173 -3.60 -18.50 -1.09
N GLU A 174 -4.15 -19.53 -0.49
CA GLU A 174 -5.16 -20.42 -1.11
C GLU A 174 -6.47 -19.67 -1.42
N SER A 175 -6.85 -18.68 -0.61
CA SER A 175 -8.03 -17.83 -0.88
C SER A 175 -7.86 -16.91 -2.11
N CYS A 176 -6.64 -16.81 -2.64
CA CYS A 176 -6.32 -16.09 -3.87
C CYS A 176 -6.05 -17.04 -5.05
N ASP A 177 -6.49 -18.32 -4.97
CA ASP A 177 -6.28 -19.36 -5.98
C ASP A 177 -4.80 -19.59 -6.33
N LEU A 178 -3.90 -19.45 -5.34
CA LEU A 178 -2.47 -19.71 -5.46
C LEU A 178 -2.09 -21.01 -4.72
N ASN A 179 -1.08 -21.70 -5.24
CA ASN A 179 -0.49 -22.85 -4.56
C ASN A 179 0.35 -22.36 -3.36
N SER A 180 -0.09 -22.70 -2.15
CA SER A 180 0.55 -22.21 -0.93
C SER A 180 1.93 -22.84 -0.70
N ASP A 181 2.14 -24.11 -1.06
CA ASP A 181 3.42 -24.78 -0.86
C ASP A 181 4.49 -24.22 -1.81
N ASP A 182 4.17 -24.06 -3.10
CA ASP A 182 5.05 -23.48 -4.10
C ASP A 182 5.43 -22.03 -3.74
N LEU A 183 4.46 -21.23 -3.33
CA LEU A 183 4.72 -19.83 -2.99
C LEU A 183 5.54 -19.69 -1.70
N LEU A 184 5.34 -20.56 -0.71
CA LEU A 184 6.15 -20.58 0.50
C LEU A 184 7.58 -21.05 0.22
N GLU A 185 7.78 -21.98 -0.71
CA GLU A 185 9.13 -22.36 -1.17
C GLU A 185 9.83 -21.15 -1.82
N LEU A 186 9.17 -20.45 -2.74
CA LEU A 186 9.67 -19.20 -3.34
C LEU A 186 9.97 -18.13 -2.28
N ALA A 187 9.09 -17.96 -1.30
CA ALA A 187 9.27 -16.99 -0.22
C ALA A 187 10.46 -17.32 0.69
N SER A 188 10.84 -18.61 0.80
CA SER A 188 11.95 -19.08 1.65
C SER A 188 13.32 -19.00 0.99
N ASN A 189 13.41 -18.69 -0.32
CA ASN A 189 14.68 -18.68 -1.02
C ASN A 189 15.51 -17.41 -0.74
N ASP A 190 16.83 -17.54 -0.90
CA ASP A 190 17.77 -16.43 -0.65
C ASP A 190 17.54 -15.22 -1.56
N GLN A 191 17.04 -15.41 -2.79
CA GLN A 191 16.79 -14.31 -3.71
C GLN A 191 15.63 -13.46 -3.21
N THR A 192 14.53 -14.06 -2.76
CA THR A 192 13.37 -13.33 -2.21
C THR A 192 13.78 -12.53 -0.96
N SER A 193 14.64 -13.07 -0.12
CA SER A 193 15.18 -12.36 1.04
C SER A 193 16.04 -11.16 0.63
N LYS A 194 16.87 -11.29 -0.39
CA LYS A 194 17.67 -10.19 -0.95
C LYS A 194 16.79 -9.13 -1.61
N ASP A 195 15.70 -9.52 -2.27
CA ASP A 195 14.77 -8.60 -2.87
C ASP A 195 14.02 -7.78 -1.81
N LEU A 196 13.59 -8.40 -0.71
CA LEU A 196 13.01 -7.68 0.44
C LEU A 196 14.02 -6.68 1.05
N GLU A 197 15.28 -7.08 1.16
CA GLU A 197 16.35 -6.21 1.66
C GLU A 197 16.58 -5.02 0.71
N LYS A 198 16.65 -5.28 -0.60
CA LYS A 198 16.77 -4.25 -1.64
C LYS A 198 15.58 -3.29 -1.63
N ASN A 199 14.36 -3.79 -1.50
CA ASN A 199 13.15 -2.98 -1.39
C ASN A 199 13.20 -2.08 -0.16
N THR A 200 13.66 -2.61 0.97
CA THR A 200 13.78 -1.84 2.21
C THR A 200 14.87 -0.77 2.10
N GLN A 201 16.00 -1.09 1.47
CA GLN A 201 17.05 -0.09 1.22
C GLN A 201 16.55 1.00 0.26
N HIS A 202 15.86 0.60 -0.82
CA HIS A 202 15.24 1.57 -1.74
C HIS A 202 14.27 2.51 -1.01
N ALA A 203 13.44 1.97 -0.10
CA ALA A 203 12.56 2.80 0.72
C ALA A 203 13.33 3.83 1.57
N ILE A 204 14.43 3.41 2.22
CA ILE A 204 15.29 4.28 3.02
C ILE A 204 15.90 5.39 2.15
N ASP A 205 16.46 5.03 1.01
CA ASP A 205 17.12 5.96 0.07
C ASP A 205 16.12 6.96 -0.52
N ALA A 206 14.87 6.55 -0.73
CA ALA A 206 13.77 7.39 -1.19
C ALA A 206 13.14 8.25 -0.09
N GLY A 207 13.62 8.18 1.15
CA GLY A 207 13.11 8.97 2.28
C GLY A 207 11.83 8.43 2.92
N VAL A 208 11.46 7.18 2.63
CA VAL A 208 10.32 6.52 3.28
C VAL A 208 10.66 6.22 4.75
N PHE A 209 9.73 6.51 5.65
CA PHE A 209 9.90 6.32 7.10
C PHE A 209 8.73 5.59 7.77
N GLY A 210 7.76 5.15 7.00
CA GLY A 210 6.58 4.42 7.48
C GLY A 210 5.77 3.81 6.34
N ALA A 211 4.78 2.97 6.70
CA ALA A 211 3.88 2.30 5.76
C ALA A 211 2.40 2.56 6.12
N PRO A 212 1.53 2.80 5.11
CA PRO A 212 1.84 2.88 3.71
C PRO A 212 2.54 4.19 3.32
N THR A 213 3.39 4.14 2.31
CA THR A 213 3.91 5.33 1.62
C THR A 213 3.75 5.12 0.12
N TYR A 214 3.38 6.17 -0.57
CA TYR A 214 3.22 6.21 -2.02
C TYR A 214 4.22 7.20 -2.59
N ILE A 215 4.88 6.87 -3.70
CA ILE A 215 5.71 7.82 -4.46
C ILE A 215 5.16 7.90 -5.88
N ILE A 216 4.86 9.12 -6.32
CA ILE A 216 4.33 9.41 -7.65
C ILE A 216 5.16 10.54 -8.24
N ASN A 217 5.81 10.31 -9.38
CA ASN A 217 6.67 11.30 -10.04
C ASN A 217 7.77 11.85 -9.11
N GLY A 218 8.30 11.03 -8.19
CA GLY A 218 9.32 11.42 -7.23
C GLY A 218 8.81 12.15 -6.00
N GLU A 219 7.51 12.42 -5.89
CA GLU A 219 6.90 13.04 -4.73
C GLU A 219 6.35 11.99 -3.75
N LEU A 220 6.66 12.15 -2.46
CA LEU A 220 6.35 11.21 -1.40
C LEU A 220 5.08 11.58 -0.65
N TYR A 221 4.16 10.63 -0.50
CA TYR A 221 2.91 10.73 0.24
C TYR A 221 2.85 9.63 1.31
N TRP A 222 2.94 10.01 2.57
CA TRP A 222 2.89 9.05 3.68
C TRP A 222 1.52 9.03 4.33
N GLY A 223 0.96 7.83 4.46
CA GLY A 223 -0.31 7.58 5.15
C GLY A 223 -1.48 7.32 4.20
N GLN A 224 -2.42 6.52 4.68
CA GLN A 224 -3.63 6.15 3.94
C GLN A 224 -4.57 7.35 3.69
N ASP A 225 -4.37 8.44 4.40
CA ASP A 225 -5.12 9.70 4.32
C ASP A 225 -4.59 10.65 3.22
N ARG A 226 -3.68 10.16 2.38
CA ARG A 226 -3.13 10.88 1.22
C ARG A 226 -3.67 10.38 -0.11
N LEU A 227 -4.65 9.48 -0.08
CA LEU A 227 -5.31 8.91 -1.25
C LEU A 227 -6.57 9.68 -1.63
#